data_d7edc1dd79a2c03acec8a906861c7530
#
_entry.id   d7edc1dd79a2c03acec8a906861c7530
#
_cell.length_a   1.000
_cell.length_b   1.000
_cell.length_c   1.000
_cell.angle_alpha   90.00
_cell.angle_beta   90.00
_cell.angle_gamma   90.00
#
_symmetry.space_group_name_H-M   'P 1'
#
loop_
_entity.id
_entity.type
_entity.pdbx_description
1 polymer ?
#
loop_
_entity_poly.entity_id
_entity_poly.type
_entity_poly.pdbx_seq_one_letter_code
_entity_poly.pdbx_strand_id
1 'polypeptide(L)'
;MQEDTILIRHLYTERYMTPLNIYLEHATDEEIKDAMDEYGNCIKQLAAANIFPGDMPLKNFGVTRHGRVVFYDYDEITTLTECNFRKIPSPKSEYEEMKAGTWYTVEPMDVFPEEFKLFFSGNAKARKMFEEIHGELYSVDFWKDLQNQIESGFVLDVFPYRRAKRFNRSEDSEFELYT
;
A
#
# COMPACT_ATOMS: atom_id res chain seq x y z
N MET A 1 -13.47 -5.48 -53.27
CA MET A 1 -12.91 -4.70 -52.13
C MET A 1 -12.94 -5.65 -50.96
N GLN A 2 -11.75 -6.05 -50.47
CA GLN A 2 -11.65 -6.75 -49.17
C GLN A 2 -11.86 -5.69 -48.12
N GLU A 3 -12.91 -5.83 -47.32
CA GLU A 3 -13.07 -5.02 -46.12
C GLU A 3 -11.99 -5.46 -45.11
N ASP A 4 -11.11 -4.55 -44.77
CA ASP A 4 -10.11 -4.78 -43.72
C ASP A 4 -10.83 -4.86 -42.33
N THR A 5 -11.16 -6.07 -41.94
CA THR A 5 -11.82 -6.34 -40.66
C THR A 5 -10.79 -6.76 -39.65
N ILE A 6 -10.71 -6.03 -38.54
CA ILE A 6 -9.89 -6.38 -37.37
C ILE A 6 -10.77 -7.12 -36.37
N LEU A 7 -10.43 -8.38 -36.09
CA LEU A 7 -11.09 -9.17 -35.05
C LEU A 7 -10.28 -9.12 -33.74
N ILE A 8 -10.81 -8.43 -32.72
CA ILE A 8 -10.24 -8.43 -31.38
C ILE A 8 -10.85 -9.59 -30.60
N ARG A 9 -10.06 -10.65 -30.36
CA ARG A 9 -10.53 -11.85 -29.62
C ARG A 9 -10.63 -11.63 -28.13
N HIS A 10 -9.85 -10.71 -27.58
CA HIS A 10 -9.80 -10.41 -26.16
C HIS A 10 -9.49 -8.94 -25.95
N LEU A 11 -10.23 -8.28 -25.09
CA LEU A 11 -10.01 -6.88 -24.71
C LEU A 11 -10.16 -6.75 -23.20
N TYR A 12 -9.08 -6.33 -22.56
CA TYR A 12 -9.11 -5.89 -21.19
C TYR A 12 -9.29 -4.37 -21.17
N THR A 13 -10.24 -3.90 -20.39
CA THR A 13 -10.44 -2.46 -20.19
C THR A 13 -10.32 -2.16 -18.72
N GLU A 14 -9.47 -1.20 -18.38
CA GLU A 14 -9.28 -0.72 -17.03
C GLU A 14 -9.32 0.81 -17.00
N ARG A 15 -9.42 1.36 -15.80
CA ARG A 15 -9.39 2.82 -15.62
C ARG A 15 -7.99 3.32 -15.98
N TYR A 16 -7.92 4.37 -16.80
CA TYR A 16 -6.66 5.05 -17.06
C TYR A 16 -6.08 5.64 -15.76
N MET A 17 -4.86 5.25 -15.45
CA MET A 17 -4.09 5.74 -14.30
C MET A 17 -2.64 5.97 -14.73
N THR A 18 -2.00 6.93 -14.12
CA THR A 18 -0.56 7.13 -14.29
C THR A 18 0.16 6.35 -13.19
N PRO A 19 1.09 5.43 -13.49
CA PRO A 19 1.90 4.77 -12.46
C PRO A 19 2.53 5.79 -11.52
N LEU A 20 2.45 5.53 -10.21
CA LEU A 20 2.85 6.51 -9.18
C LEU A 20 4.31 6.94 -9.32
N ASN A 21 5.21 6.01 -9.65
CA ASN A 21 6.61 6.34 -9.89
C ASN A 21 6.78 7.34 -11.05
N ILE A 22 6.02 7.18 -12.15
CA ILE A 22 6.04 8.08 -13.31
C ILE A 22 5.40 9.43 -12.96
N TYR A 23 4.29 9.41 -12.20
CA TYR A 23 3.63 10.63 -11.75
C TYR A 23 4.58 11.54 -10.95
N LEU A 24 5.36 10.95 -10.04
CA LEU A 24 6.27 11.68 -9.17
C LEU A 24 7.46 12.32 -9.90
N GLU A 25 7.79 11.88 -11.13
CA GLU A 25 8.87 12.48 -11.93
C GLU A 25 8.55 13.92 -12.39
N HIS A 26 7.25 14.21 -12.53
CA HIS A 26 6.77 15.49 -13.08
C HIS A 26 5.94 16.31 -12.10
N ALA A 27 5.65 15.76 -10.91
CA ALA A 27 4.80 16.38 -9.92
C ALA A 27 5.50 17.51 -9.16
N THR A 28 4.75 18.55 -8.83
CA THR A 28 5.17 19.61 -7.91
C THR A 28 5.30 19.07 -6.49
N ASP A 29 5.88 19.85 -5.58
CA ASP A 29 6.05 19.47 -4.17
C ASP A 29 4.73 19.22 -3.46
N GLU A 30 3.71 19.98 -3.78
CA GLU A 30 2.36 19.83 -3.23
C GLU A 30 1.69 18.55 -3.77
N GLU A 31 1.80 18.30 -5.06
CA GLU A 31 1.29 17.08 -5.69
C GLU A 31 2.01 15.82 -5.16
N ILE A 32 3.33 15.89 -4.91
CA ILE A 32 4.07 14.79 -4.29
C ILE A 32 3.53 14.53 -2.88
N LYS A 33 3.32 15.57 -2.09
CA LYS A 33 2.79 15.44 -0.73
C LYS A 33 1.40 14.81 -0.71
N ASP A 34 0.51 15.28 -1.57
CA ASP A 34 -0.86 14.73 -1.70
C ASP A 34 -0.83 13.28 -2.17
N ALA A 35 0.05 12.95 -3.13
CA ALA A 35 0.21 11.59 -3.62
C ALA A 35 0.78 10.65 -2.55
N MET A 36 1.68 11.13 -1.69
CA MET A 36 2.22 10.34 -0.58
C MET A 36 1.20 10.10 0.52
N ASP A 37 0.35 11.10 0.81
CA ASP A 37 -0.78 10.92 1.73
C ASP A 37 -1.78 9.89 1.19
N GLU A 38 -2.19 10.00 -0.07
CA GLU A 38 -3.09 9.03 -0.71
C GLU A 38 -2.47 7.62 -0.81
N TYR A 39 -1.14 7.51 -1.05
CA TYR A 39 -0.43 6.24 -1.10
C TYR A 39 -0.44 5.53 0.26
N GLY A 40 -0.11 6.23 1.33
CA GLY A 40 -0.16 5.66 2.68
C GLY A 40 -1.58 5.30 3.11
N ASN A 41 -2.57 6.14 2.77
CA ASN A 41 -3.97 5.84 3.03
C ASN A 41 -4.46 4.62 2.23
N CYS A 42 -4.00 4.43 0.99
CA CYS A 42 -4.30 3.24 0.20
C CYS A 42 -3.78 1.97 0.88
N ILE A 43 -2.53 1.98 1.36
CA ILE A 43 -1.93 0.85 2.10
C ILE A 43 -2.73 0.55 3.37
N LYS A 44 -3.07 1.58 4.15
CA LYS A 44 -3.87 1.41 5.37
C LYS A 44 -5.26 0.85 5.09
N GLN A 45 -5.89 1.25 4.01
CA GLN A 45 -7.21 0.74 3.61
C GLN A 45 -7.15 -0.74 3.20
N LEU A 46 -6.11 -1.16 2.47
CA LEU A 46 -5.88 -2.56 2.15
C LEU A 46 -5.66 -3.38 3.43
N ALA A 47 -4.78 -2.89 4.30
CA ALA A 47 -4.49 -3.54 5.58
C ALA A 47 -5.72 -3.66 6.47
N ALA A 48 -6.55 -2.62 6.55
CA ALA A 48 -7.82 -2.62 7.27
C ALA A 48 -8.85 -3.62 6.72
N ALA A 49 -8.76 -3.94 5.43
CA ALA A 49 -9.55 -4.98 4.78
C ALA A 49 -8.91 -6.38 4.92
N ASN A 50 -7.91 -6.54 5.77
CA ASN A 50 -7.13 -7.77 5.95
C ASN A 50 -6.38 -8.20 4.68
N ILE A 51 -5.95 -7.24 3.85
CA ILE A 51 -5.17 -7.49 2.63
C ILE A 51 -3.78 -6.90 2.80
N PHE A 52 -2.77 -7.75 2.61
CA PHE A 52 -1.38 -7.32 2.51
C PHE A 52 -0.92 -7.45 1.05
N PRO A 53 -0.40 -6.38 0.41
CA PRO A 53 -0.05 -6.39 -1.01
C PRO A 53 1.16 -7.28 -1.37
N GLY A 54 1.90 -7.78 -0.38
CA GLY A 54 3.16 -8.49 -0.59
C GLY A 54 4.30 -7.53 -0.90
N ASP A 55 4.29 -6.95 -2.09
CA ASP A 55 5.27 -5.95 -2.53
C ASP A 55 4.58 -4.60 -2.80
N MET A 56 5.13 -3.52 -2.26
CA MET A 56 4.54 -2.18 -2.30
C MET A 56 5.41 -1.12 -3.01
N PRO A 57 6.15 -1.43 -4.09
CA PRO A 57 6.86 -0.40 -4.81
C PRO A 57 5.88 0.57 -5.47
N LEU A 58 6.31 1.80 -5.66
CA LEU A 58 5.49 2.86 -6.24
C LEU A 58 4.88 2.49 -7.60
N LYS A 59 5.57 1.64 -8.38
CA LYS A 59 5.10 1.18 -9.71
C LYS A 59 3.83 0.35 -9.65
N ASN A 60 3.50 -0.29 -8.51
CA ASN A 60 2.32 -1.13 -8.31
C ASN A 60 1.07 -0.32 -7.94
N PHE A 61 1.20 1.00 -7.90
CA PHE A 61 0.14 1.96 -7.61
C PHE A 61 -0.03 2.93 -8.76
N GLY A 62 -1.26 3.38 -8.99
CA GLY A 62 -1.59 4.34 -10.03
C GLY A 62 -2.34 5.54 -9.50
N VAL A 63 -1.99 6.71 -10.03
CA VAL A 63 -2.69 7.96 -9.74
C VAL A 63 -3.81 8.15 -10.74
N THR A 64 -5.04 8.28 -10.26
CA THR A 64 -6.20 8.56 -11.09
C THR A 64 -6.27 10.04 -11.47
N ARG A 65 -7.08 10.38 -12.48
CA ARG A 65 -7.33 11.78 -12.89
C ARG A 65 -7.86 12.71 -11.77
N HIS A 66 -8.26 12.14 -10.64
CA HIS A 66 -8.76 12.89 -9.48
C HIS A 66 -7.77 12.91 -8.31
N GLY A 67 -6.52 12.53 -8.55
CA GLY A 67 -5.46 12.51 -7.55
C GLY A 67 -5.54 11.35 -6.55
N ARG A 68 -6.46 10.38 -6.74
CA ARG A 68 -6.53 9.20 -5.86
C ARG A 68 -5.46 8.20 -6.26
N VAL A 69 -4.78 7.64 -5.27
CA VAL A 69 -3.86 6.52 -5.46
C VAL A 69 -4.61 5.21 -5.29
N VAL A 70 -4.41 4.31 -6.23
CA VAL A 70 -5.08 2.99 -6.28
C VAL A 70 -4.01 1.92 -6.49
N PHE A 71 -4.08 0.86 -5.71
CA PHE A 71 -3.30 -0.35 -5.91
C PHE A 71 -3.91 -1.17 -7.06
N TYR A 72 -3.08 -1.74 -7.93
CA TYR A 72 -3.56 -2.52 -9.09
C TYR A 72 -2.79 -3.82 -9.34
N ASP A 73 -1.73 -4.08 -8.57
CA ASP A 73 -0.93 -5.30 -8.69
C ASP A 73 -1.35 -6.32 -7.62
N TYR A 74 -2.23 -7.23 -7.99
CA TYR A 74 -2.83 -8.19 -7.07
C TYR A 74 -2.20 -9.58 -7.16
N ASP A 75 -1.06 -9.73 -7.84
CA ASP A 75 -0.47 -11.06 -8.11
C ASP A 75 0.13 -11.70 -6.84
N GLU A 76 0.57 -10.90 -5.87
CA GLU A 76 1.26 -11.35 -4.65
C GLU A 76 0.50 -11.00 -3.35
N ILE A 77 -0.81 -10.74 -3.45
CA ILE A 77 -1.58 -10.41 -2.24
C ILE A 77 -1.68 -11.61 -1.30
N THR A 78 -1.65 -11.32 0.00
CA THR A 78 -1.90 -12.29 1.06
C THR A 78 -2.79 -11.69 2.14
N THR A 79 -3.23 -12.50 3.08
CA THR A 79 -4.01 -12.06 4.23
C THR A 79 -3.06 -11.38 5.24
N LEU A 80 -3.39 -10.17 5.69
CA LEU A 80 -2.55 -9.45 6.64
C LEU A 80 -2.27 -10.25 7.91
N THR A 81 -3.29 -11.00 8.40
CA THR A 81 -3.18 -11.81 9.61
C THR A 81 -2.27 -13.04 9.44
N GLU A 82 -1.92 -13.44 8.20
CA GLU A 82 -0.95 -14.51 7.93
C GLU A 82 0.49 -13.99 7.89
N CYS A 83 0.71 -12.68 7.78
CA CYS A 83 2.03 -12.08 7.75
C CYS A 83 2.70 -12.11 9.12
N ASN A 84 3.99 -12.39 9.15
CA ASN A 84 4.81 -12.34 10.35
C ASN A 84 5.66 -11.05 10.37
N PHE A 85 5.12 -9.99 10.96
CA PHE A 85 5.82 -8.71 11.07
C PHE A 85 6.94 -8.76 12.11
N ARG A 86 8.18 -8.53 11.67
CA ARG A 86 9.40 -8.63 12.48
C ARG A 86 10.27 -7.40 12.31
N LYS A 87 11.04 -7.09 13.36
CA LYS A 87 12.16 -6.15 13.26
C LYS A 87 13.37 -6.86 12.66
N ILE A 88 14.16 -6.14 11.88
CA ILE A 88 15.45 -6.63 11.41
C ILE A 88 16.34 -6.85 12.64
N PRO A 89 16.87 -8.07 12.85
CA PRO A 89 17.76 -8.32 13.97
C PRO A 89 19.03 -7.47 13.84
N SER A 90 19.51 -6.92 14.95
CA SER A 90 20.81 -6.25 14.97
C SER A 90 21.94 -7.27 14.73
N PRO A 91 22.96 -6.94 13.92
CA PRO A 91 24.11 -7.80 13.74
C PRO A 91 24.81 -8.04 15.08
N LYS A 92 25.19 -9.29 15.34
CA LYS A 92 25.85 -9.71 16.58
C LYS A 92 27.38 -9.58 16.52
N SER A 93 27.94 -9.35 15.35
CA SER A 93 29.38 -9.22 15.13
C SER A 93 29.68 -8.33 13.91
N GLU A 94 30.88 -7.72 13.89
CA GLU A 94 31.38 -6.98 12.71
C GLU A 94 31.43 -7.84 11.43
N TYR A 95 31.60 -9.15 11.59
CA TYR A 95 31.58 -10.10 10.47
C TYR A 95 30.18 -10.22 9.84
N GLU A 96 29.12 -10.21 10.65
CA GLU A 96 27.74 -10.21 10.15
C GLU A 96 27.40 -8.90 9.44
N GLU A 97 27.91 -7.79 9.96
CA GLU A 97 27.72 -6.44 9.39
C GLU A 97 28.42 -6.29 8.02
N MET A 98 29.58 -6.96 7.82
CA MET A 98 30.34 -6.92 6.58
C MET A 98 29.90 -7.97 5.55
N LYS A 99 28.99 -8.87 5.90
CA LYS A 99 28.51 -9.94 5.03
C LYS A 99 27.63 -9.37 3.93
N ALA A 100 27.99 -9.64 2.68
CA ALA A 100 27.14 -9.34 1.53
C ALA A 100 25.91 -10.27 1.54
N GLY A 101 24.81 -9.81 2.11
CA GLY A 101 23.54 -10.54 2.19
C GLY A 101 22.92 -10.48 3.59
N THR A 102 21.72 -11.03 3.73
CA THR A 102 21.00 -11.08 5.00
C THR A 102 21.71 -12.02 5.98
N TRP A 103 22.00 -11.52 7.20
CA TRP A 103 22.61 -12.33 8.28
C TRP A 103 21.57 -13.04 9.16
N TYR A 104 20.30 -12.92 8.81
CA TYR A 104 19.18 -13.52 9.52
C TYR A 104 18.36 -14.41 8.58
N THR A 105 17.65 -15.36 9.18
CA THR A 105 16.76 -16.25 8.44
C THR A 105 15.46 -15.52 8.12
N VAL A 106 15.02 -15.63 6.88
CA VAL A 106 13.74 -15.07 6.39
C VAL A 106 12.82 -16.23 6.02
N GLU A 107 11.66 -16.27 6.66
CA GLU A 107 10.58 -17.22 6.35
C GLU A 107 9.65 -16.61 5.28
N PRO A 108 8.88 -17.42 4.54
CA PRO A 108 8.05 -16.93 3.42
C PRO A 108 7.03 -15.85 3.79
N MET A 109 6.55 -15.82 5.04
CA MET A 109 5.58 -14.83 5.52
C MET A 109 6.20 -13.72 6.37
N ASP A 110 7.53 -13.69 6.48
CA ASP A 110 8.23 -12.64 7.21
C ASP A 110 8.15 -11.31 6.46
N VAL A 111 7.75 -10.27 7.18
CA VAL A 111 7.68 -8.91 6.67
C VAL A 111 8.48 -7.99 7.59
N PHE A 112 9.34 -7.19 7.01
CA PHE A 112 10.18 -6.22 7.70
C PHE A 112 9.74 -4.79 7.32
N PRO A 113 8.87 -4.14 8.10
CA PRO A 113 8.35 -2.81 7.75
C PRO A 113 9.44 -1.74 7.57
N GLU A 114 10.59 -1.92 8.23
CA GLU A 114 11.75 -1.02 8.11
C GLU A 114 12.30 -0.98 6.66
N GLU A 115 12.10 -2.06 5.88
CA GLU A 115 12.54 -2.16 4.47
C GLU A 115 11.60 -1.43 3.51
N PHE A 116 10.40 -1.03 3.93
CA PHE A 116 9.47 -0.29 3.06
C PHE A 116 10.06 1.04 2.56
N LYS A 117 11.07 1.57 3.26
CA LYS A 117 11.85 2.72 2.79
C LYS A 117 12.53 2.48 1.44
N LEU A 118 12.80 1.21 1.09
CA LEU A 118 13.43 0.83 -0.18
C LEU A 118 12.51 1.01 -1.39
N PHE A 119 11.18 0.99 -1.18
CA PHE A 119 10.21 1.22 -2.25
C PHE A 119 10.29 2.61 -2.87
N PHE A 120 10.91 3.56 -2.16
CA PHE A 120 11.16 4.92 -2.63
C PHE A 120 12.52 5.09 -3.33
N SER A 121 13.15 3.99 -3.77
CA SER A 121 14.47 4.03 -4.43
C SER A 121 14.45 5.04 -5.58
N GLY A 122 15.36 6.02 -5.51
CA GLY A 122 15.47 7.12 -6.49
C GLY A 122 14.62 8.37 -6.18
N ASN A 123 13.70 8.36 -5.22
CA ASN A 123 12.92 9.54 -4.85
C ASN A 123 13.00 9.86 -3.35
N ALA A 124 14.13 10.44 -2.94
CA ALA A 124 14.38 10.81 -1.53
C ALA A 124 13.34 11.82 -0.99
N LYS A 125 12.78 12.67 -1.85
CA LYS A 125 11.80 13.67 -1.48
C LYS A 125 10.46 13.02 -1.12
N ALA A 126 9.96 12.13 -1.98
CA ALA A 126 8.74 11.37 -1.72
C ALA A 126 8.88 10.53 -0.44
N ARG A 127 10.05 9.86 -0.24
CA ARG A 127 10.33 9.13 0.98
C ARG A 127 10.22 9.98 2.24
N LYS A 128 10.83 11.18 2.22
CA LYS A 128 10.79 12.10 3.36
C LYS A 128 9.36 12.54 3.67
N MET A 129 8.58 12.93 2.66
CA MET A 129 7.20 13.35 2.82
C MET A 129 6.32 12.20 3.34
N PHE A 130 6.51 11.00 2.82
CA PHE A 130 5.80 9.81 3.30
C PHE A 130 6.14 9.49 4.77
N GLU A 131 7.42 9.56 5.14
CA GLU A 131 7.86 9.31 6.52
C GLU A 131 7.29 10.34 7.51
N GLU A 132 7.14 11.61 7.09
CA GLU A 132 6.53 12.66 7.89
C GLU A 132 5.03 12.43 8.12
N ILE A 133 4.30 11.86 7.14
CA ILE A 133 2.85 11.67 7.17
C ILE A 133 2.46 10.28 7.70
N HIS A 134 3.20 9.26 7.29
CA HIS A 134 2.86 7.84 7.50
C HIS A 134 4.04 7.03 8.06
N GLY A 135 4.90 7.64 8.85
CA GLY A 135 6.08 6.98 9.43
C GLY A 135 5.75 5.77 10.28
N GLU A 136 4.53 5.67 10.83
CA GLU A 136 4.04 4.52 11.58
C GLU A 136 4.00 3.22 10.75
N LEU A 137 3.87 3.31 9.41
CA LEU A 137 3.90 2.15 8.53
C LEU A 137 5.26 1.44 8.50
N TYR A 138 6.31 2.09 8.99
CA TYR A 138 7.63 1.48 9.18
C TYR A 138 7.79 0.75 10.52
N SER A 139 6.76 0.82 11.39
CA SER A 139 6.78 0.19 12.71
C SER A 139 6.12 -1.17 12.70
N VAL A 140 6.79 -2.16 13.25
CA VAL A 140 6.22 -3.51 13.49
C VAL A 140 4.99 -3.43 14.39
N ASP A 141 5.01 -2.53 15.37
CA ASP A 141 3.95 -2.42 16.37
C ASP A 141 2.63 -1.98 15.70
N PHE A 142 2.66 -1.04 14.74
CA PHE A 142 1.49 -0.65 13.95
C PHE A 142 0.80 -1.85 13.27
N TRP A 143 1.57 -2.71 12.61
CA TRP A 143 1.04 -3.86 11.88
C TRP A 143 0.48 -4.93 12.81
N LYS A 144 1.17 -5.19 13.92
CA LYS A 144 0.71 -6.15 14.94
C LYS A 144 -0.55 -5.68 15.64
N ASP A 145 -0.65 -4.40 15.96
CA ASP A 145 -1.86 -3.83 16.55
C ASP A 145 -3.05 -3.96 15.60
N LEU A 146 -2.83 -3.75 14.32
CA LEU A 146 -3.88 -3.92 13.30
C LEU A 146 -4.28 -5.39 13.14
N GLN A 147 -3.32 -6.33 13.14
CA GLN A 147 -3.61 -7.78 13.14
C GLN A 147 -4.49 -8.15 14.35
N ASN A 148 -4.10 -7.71 15.55
CA ASN A 148 -4.86 -7.98 16.78
C ASN A 148 -6.29 -7.41 16.72
N GLN A 149 -6.48 -6.24 16.14
CA GLN A 149 -7.81 -5.65 15.93
C GLN A 149 -8.66 -6.52 15.00
N ILE A 150 -8.10 -6.93 13.86
CA ILE A 150 -8.81 -7.79 12.89
C ILE A 150 -9.16 -9.14 13.53
N GLU A 151 -8.22 -9.78 14.22
CA GLU A 151 -8.43 -11.07 14.89
C GLU A 151 -9.46 -11.01 16.02
N SER A 152 -9.58 -9.85 16.68
CA SER A 152 -10.63 -9.60 17.68
C SER A 152 -12.02 -9.39 17.08
N GLY A 153 -12.14 -9.43 15.76
CA GLY A 153 -13.39 -9.23 15.02
C GLY A 153 -13.74 -7.76 14.76
N PHE A 154 -12.80 -6.84 15.00
CA PHE A 154 -12.98 -5.45 14.64
C PHE A 154 -12.83 -5.30 13.13
N VAL A 155 -13.92 -5.02 12.46
CA VAL A 155 -13.95 -4.77 11.01
C VAL A 155 -13.98 -3.27 10.79
N LEU A 156 -12.89 -2.72 10.27
CA LEU A 156 -12.86 -1.34 9.81
C LEU A 156 -13.78 -1.18 8.59
N ASP A 157 -14.65 -0.18 8.66
CA ASP A 157 -15.58 0.14 7.57
C ASP A 157 -14.82 0.89 6.47
N VAL A 158 -14.14 0.13 5.59
CA VAL A 158 -13.38 0.68 4.47
C VAL A 158 -14.33 0.97 3.31
N PHE A 159 -14.62 2.25 3.09
CA PHE A 159 -15.43 2.67 1.95
C PHE A 159 -14.57 3.29 0.85
N PRO A 160 -14.74 2.86 -0.41
CA PRO A 160 -14.03 3.43 -1.55
C PRO A 160 -14.49 4.85 -1.91
N TYR A 161 -15.53 5.35 -1.25
CA TYR A 161 -16.12 6.66 -1.52
C TYR A 161 -16.03 7.59 -0.31
N ARG A 162 -15.76 8.87 -0.56
CA ARG A 162 -15.82 9.91 0.48
C ARG A 162 -17.22 9.90 1.14
N ARG A 163 -17.26 10.15 2.46
CA ARG A 163 -18.48 10.11 3.28
C ARG A 163 -19.66 10.88 2.64
N ALA A 164 -19.41 12.05 2.05
CA ALA A 164 -20.42 12.86 1.36
C ALA A 164 -20.99 12.21 0.07
N LYS A 165 -20.37 11.16 -0.44
CA LYS A 165 -20.80 10.42 -1.65
C LYS A 165 -21.34 9.04 -1.34
N ARG A 166 -21.49 8.68 -0.07
CA ARG A 166 -22.11 7.41 0.34
C ARG A 166 -23.61 7.55 0.29
N PHE A 167 -24.30 6.47 -0.09
CA PHE A 167 -25.75 6.42 0.12
C PHE A 167 -26.02 6.44 1.61
N ASN A 168 -26.91 7.33 2.06
CA ASN A 168 -27.38 7.32 3.44
C ASN A 168 -28.09 5.98 3.68
N ARG A 169 -27.51 5.13 4.53
CA ARG A 169 -28.27 4.06 5.13
C ARG A 169 -29.28 4.71 6.06
N SER A 170 -30.56 4.33 5.95
CA SER A 170 -31.59 4.70 6.91
C SER A 170 -31.12 4.43 8.34
N GLU A 171 -31.51 5.27 9.27
CA GLU A 171 -31.04 5.39 10.66
C GLU A 171 -31.16 4.15 11.55
N ASP A 172 -31.47 2.96 11.02
CA ASP A 172 -31.71 1.74 11.76
C ASP A 172 -30.49 0.81 11.93
N SER A 173 -29.28 1.25 11.59
CA SER A 173 -28.04 0.53 11.93
C SER A 173 -27.18 1.39 12.86
N GLU A 174 -27.36 1.17 14.16
CA GLU A 174 -26.44 1.60 15.22
C GLU A 174 -25.05 0.94 15.00
N PHE A 175 -24.25 1.54 14.15
CA PHE A 175 -22.79 1.36 14.15
C PHE A 175 -22.17 2.74 14.23
N GLU A 176 -21.78 3.11 15.44
CA GLU A 176 -20.96 4.29 15.68
C GLU A 176 -19.64 4.17 14.90
N LEU A 177 -19.52 5.04 13.92
CA LEU A 177 -18.28 5.24 13.15
C LEU A 177 -17.33 6.04 14.02
N TYR A 178 -16.25 5.42 14.45
CA TYR A 178 -15.12 6.16 15.01
C TYR A 178 -14.43 6.95 13.89
N THR A 179 -14.39 8.25 14.08
CA THR A 179 -13.66 9.26 13.31
C THR A 179 -12.17 9.17 13.56
#